data_751fbda879bc3c0673f010933e7a642e
#
_entry.id   751fbda879bc3c0673f010933e7a642e
#
_cell.length_a   1.000
_cell.length_b   1.000
_cell.length_c   1.000
_cell.angle_alpha   90.00
_cell.angle_beta   90.00
_cell.angle_gamma   90.00
#
_symmetry.space_group_name_H-M   'P 1'
#
loop_
_entity.id
_entity.type
_entity.pdbx_description
1 polymer ?
#
loop_
_entity_poly.entity_id
_entity_poly.type
_entity_poly.pdbx_seq_one_letter_code
_entity_poly.pdbx_strand_id
1 'polypeptide(L)'
;MEHIVVIDNGSGTCKVGFAGRPAPERVFPNGTAKLKGESTTLVGDELIGSREVSELALRRPFDKVQPRECGLVLSEPMFNFPQLQAVTEQIVFEEFGFQSCYIAPAPLFSLQRGRDLQPHIDASRTGCGIVVDAGYSFTHIVPFFNGLPVLSGVKRINVGGKLLTSYLKELVSFRHFNVMDETFLVEAIKEKMCFVSGNVRADLKLASQPGLRSPHRREFVLKYGEYKSYYKELSPAAAAAVFAAGGPSVSVSTTPPPERRSGWPTKWNQVLPLNNERFMVPEVLFNPSDIGLYQAGLAEAVALAVRAVHPAMQPLVTENVLLTGGLACCPGLLERFKTELRPQLPEECGLHVFLPQNPELCAWEGMSQFGASRSYRAMATTRAQYEEKKARAQGR
;
A
#
# COMPACT_ATOMS: atom_id res chain seq x y z
N MET A 1 6.87 12.97 30.04
CA MET A 1 6.69 11.68 29.34
C MET A 1 7.66 11.67 28.18
N GLU A 2 8.39 10.60 27.99
CA GLU A 2 9.29 10.43 26.86
C GLU A 2 8.48 10.51 25.55
N HIS A 3 8.88 11.37 24.63
CA HIS A 3 8.26 11.44 23.32
C HIS A 3 8.70 10.25 22.49
N ILE A 4 7.78 9.47 21.96
CA ILE A 4 8.09 8.32 21.12
C ILE A 4 7.76 8.68 19.67
N VAL A 5 8.80 8.68 18.84
CA VAL A 5 8.71 8.86 17.40
C VAL A 5 8.27 7.54 16.77
N VAL A 6 7.40 7.61 15.78
CA VAL A 6 6.88 6.45 15.04
C VAL A 6 7.21 6.63 13.57
N ILE A 7 7.96 5.68 13.00
CA ILE A 7 8.37 5.70 11.59
C ILE A 7 7.97 4.39 10.93
N ASP A 8 6.95 4.43 10.08
CA ASP A 8 6.68 3.34 9.15
C ASP A 8 7.49 3.57 7.86
N ASN A 9 8.59 2.82 7.75
CA ASN A 9 9.53 2.91 6.63
C ASN A 9 9.08 2.01 5.46
N GLY A 10 7.91 2.31 4.91
CA GLY A 10 7.37 1.58 3.76
C GLY A 10 8.14 1.89 2.47
N SER A 11 8.21 0.93 1.55
CA SER A 11 8.98 1.07 0.31
C SER A 11 8.39 2.07 -0.70
N GLY A 12 7.09 2.35 -0.64
CA GLY A 12 6.45 3.38 -1.47
C GLY A 12 6.41 4.73 -0.78
N THR A 13 5.95 4.73 0.47
CA THR A 13 5.80 5.94 1.28
C THR A 13 6.36 5.72 2.68
N CYS A 14 7.03 6.72 3.20
CA CYS A 14 7.42 6.79 4.60
C CYS A 14 6.35 7.59 5.37
N LYS A 15 5.93 7.06 6.53
CA LYS A 15 4.93 7.69 7.39
C LYS A 15 5.53 7.98 8.74
N VAL A 16 5.48 9.23 9.17
CA VAL A 16 6.19 9.70 10.36
C VAL A 16 5.28 10.50 11.27
N GLY A 17 5.40 10.28 12.57
CA GLY A 17 4.62 11.00 13.58
C GLY A 17 4.99 10.58 14.99
N PHE A 18 4.08 10.75 15.94
CA PHE A 18 4.30 10.44 17.35
C PHE A 18 3.30 9.39 17.86
N ALA A 19 3.76 8.61 18.82
CA ALA A 19 2.93 7.63 19.50
C ALA A 19 1.70 8.27 20.17
N GLY A 20 0.58 7.56 20.11
CA GLY A 20 -0.71 8.02 20.65
C GLY A 20 -1.46 9.01 19.75
N ARG A 21 -0.93 9.36 18.57
CA ARG A 21 -1.65 10.17 17.58
C ARG A 21 -2.49 9.28 16.68
N PRO A 22 -3.67 9.74 16.23
CA PRO A 22 -4.58 8.97 15.38
C PRO A 22 -4.10 8.89 13.93
N ALA A 23 -3.22 9.78 13.48
CA ALA A 23 -2.69 9.83 12.13
C ALA A 23 -1.23 10.29 12.14
N PRO A 24 -0.43 9.90 11.11
CA PRO A 24 0.93 10.39 10.93
C PRO A 24 0.93 11.91 10.68
N GLU A 25 1.95 12.61 11.15
CA GLU A 25 2.11 14.03 10.89
C GLU A 25 2.56 14.29 9.45
N ARG A 26 3.29 13.33 8.87
CA ARG A 26 3.73 13.39 7.47
C ARG A 26 3.69 12.02 6.81
N VAL A 27 3.28 12.03 5.53
CA VAL A 27 3.39 10.91 4.61
C VAL A 27 4.08 11.45 3.36
N PHE A 28 5.19 10.84 2.98
CA PHE A 28 5.97 11.28 1.82
C PHE A 28 6.54 10.08 1.05
N PRO A 29 6.84 10.24 -0.26
CA PRO A 29 7.44 9.18 -1.05
C PRO A 29 8.78 8.74 -0.46
N ASN A 30 8.99 7.44 -0.35
CA ASN A 30 10.27 6.88 0.11
C ASN A 30 11.16 6.59 -1.10
N GLY A 31 11.75 7.64 -1.64
CA GLY A 31 12.61 7.56 -2.81
C GLY A 31 13.64 8.66 -2.86
N THR A 32 14.62 8.48 -3.72
CA THR A 32 15.64 9.47 -4.03
C THR A 32 15.77 9.61 -5.55
N ALA A 33 16.04 10.83 -6.02
CA ALA A 33 16.35 11.08 -7.42
C ALA A 33 17.53 12.05 -7.56
N LYS A 34 18.30 11.86 -8.62
CA LYS A 34 19.33 12.82 -9.03
C LYS A 34 18.90 13.54 -10.29
N LEU A 35 18.95 14.84 -10.28
CA LEU A 35 18.76 15.65 -11.49
C LEU A 35 19.96 15.45 -12.44
N LYS A 36 19.69 15.27 -13.74
CA LYS A 36 20.75 15.14 -14.74
C LYS A 36 21.58 16.43 -14.78
N GLY A 37 22.88 16.30 -14.51
CA GLY A 37 23.84 17.43 -14.52
C GLY A 37 24.03 18.13 -13.18
N GLU A 38 23.31 17.72 -12.12
CA GLU A 38 23.47 18.28 -10.78
C GLU A 38 24.04 17.25 -9.79
N SER A 39 24.77 17.75 -8.78
CA SER A 39 25.26 16.90 -7.68
C SER A 39 24.20 16.64 -6.61
N THR A 40 23.11 17.41 -6.62
CA THR A 40 22.06 17.37 -5.62
C THR A 40 21.20 16.13 -5.76
N THR A 41 20.98 15.42 -4.66
CA THR A 41 20.05 14.29 -4.57
C THR A 41 18.77 14.78 -3.90
N LEU A 42 17.66 14.65 -4.60
CA LEU A 42 16.30 14.93 -4.07
C LEU A 42 15.82 13.73 -3.24
N VAL A 43 15.18 13.97 -2.10
CA VAL A 43 14.70 12.94 -1.18
C VAL A 43 13.27 13.24 -0.73
N GLY A 44 12.42 12.23 -0.72
CA GLY A 44 11.08 12.33 -0.16
C GLY A 44 10.21 13.39 -0.85
N ASP A 45 9.72 14.38 -0.11
CA ASP A 45 8.84 15.44 -0.62
C ASP A 45 9.46 16.28 -1.74
N GLU A 46 10.78 16.38 -1.80
CA GLU A 46 11.49 17.10 -2.85
C GLU A 46 11.23 16.48 -4.24
N LEU A 47 10.88 15.19 -4.28
CA LEU A 47 10.54 14.48 -5.52
C LEU A 47 9.22 14.97 -6.14
N ILE A 48 8.29 15.46 -5.32
CA ILE A 48 6.96 15.89 -5.77
C ILE A 48 7.00 17.33 -6.27
N GLY A 49 7.89 18.15 -5.68
CA GLY A 49 7.93 19.61 -5.89
C GLY A 49 8.93 20.12 -6.91
N SER A 50 9.66 19.26 -7.63
CA SER A 50 10.86 19.62 -8.41
C SER A 50 10.68 20.63 -9.55
N ARG A 51 9.49 21.21 -9.78
CA ARG A 51 9.29 22.28 -10.76
C ARG A 51 8.96 23.68 -10.16
N GLU A 52 8.72 23.79 -8.84
CA GLU A 52 8.44 25.09 -8.18
C GLU A 52 9.04 25.18 -6.77
N VAL A 53 10.16 24.53 -6.51
CA VAL A 53 10.77 24.42 -5.16
C VAL A 53 11.71 25.57 -4.85
N SER A 54 11.42 26.80 -5.26
CA SER A 54 12.23 27.92 -4.74
C SER A 54 11.75 28.46 -3.36
N GLU A 55 10.60 28.03 -2.84
CA GLU A 55 10.07 28.59 -1.58
C GLU A 55 9.46 27.62 -0.57
N LEU A 56 9.28 26.34 -0.89
CA LEU A 56 8.94 25.35 0.13
C LEU A 56 10.24 24.96 0.84
N ALA A 57 10.74 25.91 1.63
CA ALA A 57 11.73 25.62 2.65
C ALA A 57 11.27 24.36 3.38
N LEU A 58 12.07 23.31 3.29
CA LEU A 58 12.01 22.13 4.10
C LEU A 58 11.80 22.49 5.57
N ARG A 59 10.55 22.74 5.95
CA ARG A 59 10.16 22.71 7.35
C ARG A 59 10.15 21.24 7.71
N ARG A 60 11.29 20.74 8.08
CA ARG A 60 11.45 19.40 8.65
C ARG A 60 10.49 19.34 9.84
N PRO A 61 9.50 18.45 9.88
CA PRO A 61 8.55 18.39 10.99
C PRO A 61 9.25 18.06 12.32
N PHE A 62 10.49 17.60 12.24
CA PHE A 62 11.35 17.23 13.35
C PHE A 62 12.40 18.26 13.73
N ASP A 63 12.38 19.48 13.20
CA ASP A 63 13.32 20.54 13.62
C ASP A 63 13.22 20.88 15.12
N LYS A 64 12.14 20.43 15.79
CA LYS A 64 11.93 20.60 17.23
C LYS A 64 12.14 19.30 18.04
N VAL A 65 12.39 18.16 17.39
CA VAL A 65 12.57 16.87 18.09
C VAL A 65 14.05 16.58 18.18
N GLN A 66 14.52 16.45 19.41
CA GLN A 66 15.86 15.95 19.67
C GLN A 66 15.79 14.43 19.83
N PRO A 67 16.31 13.62 18.89
CA PRO A 67 16.26 12.16 19.00
C PRO A 67 16.83 11.64 20.31
N ARG A 68 17.83 12.36 20.86
CA ARG A 68 18.47 12.04 22.14
C ARG A 68 17.54 12.11 23.36
N GLU A 69 16.36 12.67 23.22
CA GLU A 69 15.34 12.77 24.27
C GLU A 69 14.12 11.88 23.98
N CYS A 70 14.14 11.13 22.87
CA CYS A 70 13.01 10.39 22.36
C CYS A 70 13.28 8.89 22.31
N GLY A 71 12.19 8.11 22.40
CA GLY A 71 12.16 6.73 21.96
C GLY A 71 11.72 6.62 20.49
N LEU A 72 11.93 5.46 19.89
CA LEU A 72 11.58 5.17 18.49
C LEU A 72 10.82 3.86 18.35
N VAL A 73 9.73 3.87 17.56
CA VAL A 73 9.14 2.67 16.98
C VAL A 73 9.38 2.71 15.49
N LEU A 74 10.03 1.69 14.96
CA LEU A 74 10.43 1.61 13.54
C LEU A 74 9.91 0.32 12.92
N SER A 75 9.27 0.42 11.74
CA SER A 75 8.94 -0.76 10.94
C SER A 75 10.14 -1.25 10.15
N GLU A 76 10.25 -2.58 10.01
CA GLU A 76 11.24 -3.23 9.13
C GLU A 76 10.56 -4.20 8.15
N PRO A 77 11.21 -4.57 7.04
CA PRO A 77 10.72 -5.60 6.14
C PRO A 77 10.64 -6.97 6.82
N MET A 78 9.67 -7.80 6.39
CA MET A 78 9.69 -9.22 6.72
C MET A 78 10.96 -9.87 6.20
N PHE A 79 11.55 -10.75 6.99
CA PHE A 79 12.81 -11.45 6.68
C PHE A 79 14.01 -10.53 6.42
N ASN A 80 14.10 -9.42 7.16
CA ASN A 80 15.28 -8.55 7.09
C ASN A 80 16.53 -9.33 7.51
N PHE A 81 17.64 -9.07 6.81
CA PHE A 81 18.90 -9.74 7.12
C PHE A 81 19.45 -9.26 8.48
N PRO A 82 19.99 -10.19 9.33
CA PRO A 82 20.54 -9.82 10.63
C PRO A 82 21.60 -8.72 10.58
N GLN A 83 22.41 -8.68 9.50
CA GLN A 83 23.39 -7.63 9.29
C GLN A 83 22.73 -6.25 9.08
N LEU A 84 21.63 -6.19 8.33
CA LEU A 84 20.88 -4.94 8.11
C LEU A 84 20.17 -4.51 9.39
N GLN A 85 19.63 -5.45 10.18
CA GLN A 85 19.06 -5.13 11.50
C GLN A 85 20.12 -4.52 12.43
N ALA A 86 21.32 -5.11 12.49
CA ALA A 86 22.43 -4.57 13.28
C ALA A 86 22.85 -3.17 12.82
N VAL A 87 22.92 -2.92 11.51
CA VAL A 87 23.22 -1.59 10.97
C VAL A 87 22.11 -0.59 11.29
N THR A 88 20.86 -1.01 11.25
CA THR A 88 19.71 -0.16 11.63
C THR A 88 19.78 0.21 13.12
N GLU A 89 20.06 -0.76 14.02
CA GLU A 89 20.28 -0.50 15.43
C GLU A 89 21.46 0.49 15.63
N GLN A 90 22.56 0.31 14.90
CA GLN A 90 23.70 1.21 14.96
C GLN A 90 23.34 2.63 14.55
N ILE A 91 22.67 2.82 13.44
CA ILE A 91 22.21 4.14 12.97
C ILE A 91 21.31 4.81 14.01
N VAL A 92 20.35 4.06 14.55
CA VAL A 92 19.39 4.58 15.54
C VAL A 92 20.09 5.06 16.82
N PHE A 93 21.00 4.28 17.37
CA PHE A 93 21.65 4.60 18.66
C PHE A 93 22.90 5.45 18.53
N GLU A 94 23.72 5.25 17.48
CA GLU A 94 25.00 5.95 17.35
C GLU A 94 24.90 7.24 16.55
N GLU A 95 24.19 7.22 15.40
CA GLU A 95 24.06 8.39 14.53
C GLU A 95 22.99 9.36 15.06
N PHE A 96 21.77 8.86 15.29
CA PHE A 96 20.67 9.69 15.77
C PHE A 96 20.64 9.83 17.28
N GLY A 97 21.10 8.84 18.03
CA GLY A 97 21.24 8.89 19.48
C GLY A 97 19.94 8.72 20.24
N PHE A 98 18.96 7.98 19.72
CA PHE A 98 17.70 7.68 20.44
C PHE A 98 17.95 7.01 21.79
N GLN A 99 17.06 7.25 22.76
CA GLN A 99 17.14 6.67 24.11
C GLN A 99 16.68 5.22 24.15
N SER A 100 15.71 4.89 23.35
CA SER A 100 15.15 3.55 23.25
C SER A 100 14.61 3.29 21.84
N CYS A 101 14.57 2.02 21.42
CA CYS A 101 14.06 1.66 20.11
C CYS A 101 13.35 0.31 20.16
N TYR A 102 12.22 0.22 19.46
CA TYR A 102 11.56 -1.04 19.14
C TYR A 102 11.42 -1.18 17.62
N ILE A 103 11.99 -2.24 17.06
CA ILE A 103 11.99 -2.52 15.63
C ILE A 103 11.24 -3.82 15.41
N ALA A 104 10.24 -3.82 14.53
CA ALA A 104 9.50 -5.03 14.19
C ALA A 104 8.87 -4.94 12.78
N PRO A 105 8.49 -6.08 12.17
CA PRO A 105 7.81 -6.08 10.88
C PRO A 105 6.44 -5.40 10.91
N ALA A 106 6.14 -4.63 9.87
CA ALA A 106 4.87 -3.89 9.73
C ALA A 106 3.60 -4.77 9.94
N PRO A 107 3.51 -6.02 9.43
CA PRO A 107 2.33 -6.87 9.65
C PRO A 107 2.01 -7.16 11.13
N LEU A 108 3.00 -7.16 12.02
CA LEU A 108 2.77 -7.34 13.46
C LEU A 108 1.94 -6.19 14.04
N PHE A 109 2.28 -4.97 13.67
CA PHE A 109 1.54 -3.79 14.10
C PHE A 109 0.15 -3.71 13.48
N SER A 110 0.04 -4.12 12.20
CA SER A 110 -1.25 -4.22 11.52
C SER A 110 -2.19 -5.20 12.22
N LEU A 111 -1.69 -6.36 12.68
CA LEU A 111 -2.48 -7.33 13.45
C LEU A 111 -3.00 -6.71 14.76
N GLN A 112 -2.14 -6.00 15.48
CA GLN A 112 -2.53 -5.33 16.74
C GLN A 112 -3.63 -4.30 16.48
N ARG A 113 -3.48 -3.48 15.44
CA ARG A 113 -4.49 -2.50 15.05
C ARG A 113 -5.80 -3.15 14.60
N GLY A 114 -5.73 -4.19 13.79
CA GLY A 114 -6.90 -4.96 13.33
C GLY A 114 -7.73 -5.50 14.50
N ARG A 115 -7.08 -5.95 15.55
CA ARG A 115 -7.70 -6.41 16.79
C ARG A 115 -8.54 -5.31 17.45
N ASP A 116 -7.98 -4.10 17.56
CA ASP A 116 -8.68 -2.99 18.21
C ASP A 116 -9.87 -2.48 17.38
N LEU A 117 -9.80 -2.65 16.05
CA LEU A 117 -10.88 -2.31 15.11
C LEU A 117 -12.00 -3.36 15.07
N GLN A 118 -11.78 -4.54 15.64
CA GLN A 118 -12.72 -5.67 15.63
C GLN A 118 -13.04 -6.19 17.04
N PRO A 119 -13.69 -5.38 17.89
CA PRO A 119 -13.95 -5.75 19.29
C PRO A 119 -14.88 -6.96 19.47
N HIS A 120 -15.56 -7.39 18.40
CA HIS A 120 -16.41 -8.58 18.39
C HIS A 120 -15.65 -9.90 18.25
N ILE A 121 -14.35 -9.87 17.91
CA ILE A 121 -13.52 -11.07 17.92
C ILE A 121 -13.23 -11.46 19.36
N ASP A 122 -13.48 -12.73 19.68
CA ASP A 122 -13.22 -13.28 21.01
C ASP A 122 -11.79 -12.98 21.47
N ALA A 123 -11.66 -12.48 22.69
CA ALA A 123 -10.38 -12.12 23.29
C ALA A 123 -9.36 -13.28 23.29
N SER A 124 -9.83 -14.54 23.38
CA SER A 124 -8.99 -15.73 23.26
C SER A 124 -8.38 -15.93 21.87
N ARG A 125 -8.98 -15.31 20.82
CA ARG A 125 -8.57 -15.43 19.42
C ARG A 125 -7.86 -14.19 18.88
N THR A 126 -7.75 -13.13 19.67
CA THR A 126 -7.23 -11.82 19.25
C THR A 126 -5.78 -11.83 18.77
N GLY A 127 -5.02 -12.85 19.15
CA GLY A 127 -3.64 -13.04 18.66
C GLY A 127 -3.52 -13.94 17.43
N CYS A 128 -4.64 -14.44 16.89
CA CYS A 128 -4.67 -15.34 15.73
C CYS A 128 -5.25 -14.62 14.51
N GLY A 129 -4.71 -14.88 13.33
CA GLY A 129 -5.20 -14.31 12.08
C GLY A 129 -4.18 -14.36 10.97
N ILE A 130 -4.53 -13.86 9.81
CA ILE A 130 -3.63 -13.68 8.67
C ILE A 130 -3.61 -12.20 8.32
N VAL A 131 -2.43 -11.62 8.27
CA VAL A 131 -2.24 -10.28 7.71
C VAL A 131 -1.79 -10.43 6.25
N VAL A 132 -2.57 -9.85 5.35
CA VAL A 132 -2.26 -9.72 3.93
C VAL A 132 -1.84 -8.27 3.71
N ASP A 133 -0.54 -8.04 3.67
CA ASP A 133 0.05 -6.73 3.44
C ASP A 133 0.36 -6.55 1.96
N ALA A 134 -0.59 -5.96 1.23
CA ALA A 134 -0.48 -5.67 -0.19
C ALA A 134 0.24 -4.32 -0.40
N GLY A 135 1.57 -4.38 -0.36
CA GLY A 135 2.46 -3.23 -0.33
C GLY A 135 2.89 -2.71 -1.70
N TYR A 136 3.85 -1.78 -1.68
CA TYR A 136 4.41 -1.18 -2.90
C TYR A 136 5.38 -2.13 -3.63
N SER A 137 6.32 -2.76 -2.92
CA SER A 137 7.30 -3.67 -3.54
C SER A 137 6.78 -5.09 -3.70
N PHE A 138 6.13 -5.62 -2.68
CA PHE A 138 5.69 -6.99 -2.57
C PHE A 138 4.34 -7.06 -1.85
N THR A 139 3.68 -8.22 -1.98
CA THR A 139 2.55 -8.59 -1.12
C THR A 139 3.01 -9.70 -0.18
N HIS A 140 2.88 -9.48 1.13
CA HIS A 140 3.20 -10.47 2.15
C HIS A 140 1.93 -11.03 2.77
N ILE A 141 1.91 -12.34 2.97
CA ILE A 141 0.85 -13.06 3.68
C ILE A 141 1.49 -13.67 4.92
N VAL A 142 1.08 -13.18 6.09
CA VAL A 142 1.70 -13.55 7.36
C VAL A 142 0.64 -14.12 8.29
N PRO A 143 0.59 -15.45 8.48
CA PRO A 143 -0.24 -16.07 9.50
C PRO A 143 0.34 -15.78 10.90
N PHE A 144 -0.52 -15.53 11.86
CA PHE A 144 -0.18 -15.31 13.25
C PHE A 144 -0.93 -16.29 14.16
N PHE A 145 -0.25 -16.74 15.19
CA PHE A 145 -0.83 -17.50 16.28
C PHE A 145 -0.31 -16.97 17.61
N ASN A 146 -1.22 -16.61 18.52
CA ASN A 146 -0.88 -15.96 19.80
C ASN A 146 0.02 -14.71 19.65
N GLY A 147 -0.21 -13.91 18.61
CA GLY A 147 0.58 -12.71 18.34
C GLY A 147 1.98 -12.95 17.74
N LEU A 148 2.35 -14.19 17.51
CA LEU A 148 3.63 -14.56 16.89
C LEU A 148 3.43 -15.01 15.44
N PRO A 149 4.30 -14.59 14.50
CA PRO A 149 4.21 -15.05 13.11
C PRO A 149 4.54 -16.53 12.99
N VAL A 150 3.70 -17.27 12.28
CA VAL A 150 3.95 -18.69 11.93
C VAL A 150 4.81 -18.71 10.67
N LEU A 151 6.14 -18.74 10.83
CA LEU A 151 7.11 -18.53 9.75
C LEU A 151 6.96 -19.55 8.62
N SER A 152 6.60 -20.81 8.89
CA SER A 152 6.35 -21.83 7.86
C SER A 152 5.20 -21.46 6.92
N GLY A 153 4.23 -20.70 7.42
CA GLY A 153 3.06 -20.24 6.66
C GLY A 153 3.27 -18.93 5.93
N VAL A 154 4.34 -18.18 6.19
CA VAL A 154 4.56 -16.91 5.53
C VAL A 154 4.79 -17.09 4.04
N LYS A 155 4.06 -16.33 3.23
CA LYS A 155 4.21 -16.27 1.76
C LYS A 155 4.49 -14.85 1.31
N ARG A 156 5.23 -14.75 0.20
CA ARG A 156 5.48 -13.47 -0.49
C ARG A 156 5.14 -13.62 -1.97
N ILE A 157 4.38 -12.68 -2.47
CA ILE A 157 4.11 -12.52 -3.90
C ILE A 157 4.96 -11.35 -4.40
N ASN A 158 5.67 -11.55 -5.50
CA ASN A 158 6.50 -10.51 -6.12
C ASN A 158 5.66 -9.53 -6.96
N VAL A 159 4.42 -9.30 -6.57
CA VAL A 159 3.52 -8.31 -7.12
C VAL A 159 3.23 -7.27 -6.04
N GLY A 160 3.50 -6.02 -6.36
CA GLY A 160 3.26 -4.86 -5.52
C GLY A 160 2.93 -3.64 -6.38
N GLY A 161 2.64 -2.52 -5.75
CA GLY A 161 2.27 -1.28 -6.43
C GLY A 161 3.28 -0.84 -7.48
N LYS A 162 4.58 -1.02 -7.22
CA LYS A 162 5.67 -0.71 -8.14
C LYS A 162 5.59 -1.49 -9.46
N LEU A 163 5.34 -2.80 -9.37
CA LEU A 163 5.21 -3.65 -10.55
C LEU A 163 3.99 -3.24 -11.38
N LEU A 164 2.84 -3.01 -10.73
CA LEU A 164 1.62 -2.58 -11.41
C LEU A 164 1.80 -1.20 -12.08
N THR A 165 2.51 -0.27 -11.45
CA THR A 165 2.84 1.02 -12.05
C THR A 165 3.76 0.85 -13.26
N SER A 166 4.78 -0.02 -13.17
CA SER A 166 5.68 -0.31 -14.29
C SER A 166 4.93 -0.96 -15.46
N TYR A 167 4.05 -1.90 -15.18
CA TYR A 167 3.23 -2.54 -16.21
C TYR A 167 2.28 -1.55 -16.88
N LEU A 168 1.64 -0.65 -16.11
CA LEU A 168 0.82 0.40 -16.69
C LEU A 168 1.64 1.37 -17.54
N LYS A 169 2.89 1.72 -17.13
CA LYS A 169 3.81 2.54 -17.95
C LYS A 169 4.08 1.91 -19.31
N GLU A 170 4.35 0.61 -19.33
CA GLU A 170 4.60 -0.14 -20.58
C GLU A 170 3.36 -0.12 -21.49
N LEU A 171 2.18 -0.43 -20.96
CA LEU A 171 0.93 -0.43 -21.72
C LEU A 171 0.60 0.94 -22.31
N VAL A 172 0.74 2.00 -21.51
CA VAL A 172 0.50 3.38 -21.93
C VAL A 172 1.53 3.82 -22.96
N SER A 173 2.81 3.55 -22.71
CA SER A 173 3.89 3.95 -23.64
C SER A 173 3.79 3.25 -24.99
N PHE A 174 3.31 2.01 -24.99
CA PHE A 174 3.10 1.26 -26.22
C PHE A 174 1.90 1.79 -27.04
N ARG A 175 0.80 2.17 -26.37
CA ARG A 175 -0.46 2.50 -27.06
C ARG A 175 -0.67 3.98 -27.33
N HIS A 176 -0.04 4.85 -26.55
CA HIS A 176 -0.33 6.29 -26.58
C HIS A 176 0.93 7.13 -26.76
N PHE A 177 1.65 7.43 -25.67
CA PHE A 177 2.86 8.23 -25.67
C PHE A 177 3.79 7.78 -24.56
N ASN A 178 5.08 8.00 -24.76
CA ASN A 178 6.10 7.53 -23.83
C ASN A 178 5.98 8.21 -22.44
N VAL A 179 5.73 7.40 -21.41
CA VAL A 179 5.64 7.80 -20.00
C VAL A 179 6.61 7.02 -19.11
N MET A 180 7.64 6.39 -19.72
CA MET A 180 8.55 5.50 -18.98
C MET A 180 9.31 6.21 -17.85
N ASP A 181 9.57 7.50 -18.00
CA ASP A 181 10.26 8.31 -16.99
C ASP A 181 9.29 8.97 -15.97
N GLU A 182 7.97 8.90 -16.22
CA GLU A 182 6.94 9.60 -15.45
C GLU A 182 6.28 8.69 -14.39
N THR A 183 7.09 8.09 -13.50
CA THR A 183 6.60 7.08 -12.54
C THR A 183 5.53 7.64 -11.60
N PHE A 184 5.71 8.83 -11.03
CA PHE A 184 4.75 9.43 -10.10
C PHE A 184 3.42 9.77 -10.79
N LEU A 185 3.47 10.25 -12.03
CA LEU A 185 2.28 10.51 -12.82
C LEU A 185 1.49 9.23 -13.05
N VAL A 186 2.15 8.16 -13.51
CA VAL A 186 1.48 6.89 -13.80
C VAL A 186 0.98 6.22 -12.53
N GLU A 187 1.68 6.38 -11.40
CA GLU A 187 1.21 5.93 -10.09
C GLU A 187 -0.09 6.63 -9.69
N ALA A 188 -0.16 7.95 -9.81
CA ALA A 188 -1.37 8.70 -9.54
C ALA A 188 -2.53 8.33 -10.49
N ILE A 189 -2.24 8.03 -11.76
CA ILE A 189 -3.21 7.53 -12.74
C ILE A 189 -3.72 6.15 -12.30
N LYS A 190 -2.83 5.22 -11.94
CA LYS A 190 -3.17 3.89 -11.44
C LYS A 190 -4.11 3.96 -10.25
N GLU A 191 -3.76 4.75 -9.23
CA GLU A 191 -4.55 4.89 -8.00
C GLU A 191 -5.95 5.46 -8.25
N LYS A 192 -6.08 6.39 -9.20
CA LYS A 192 -7.35 7.06 -9.48
C LYS A 192 -8.22 6.31 -10.48
N MET A 193 -7.64 5.55 -11.39
CA MET A 193 -8.36 5.00 -12.53
C MET A 193 -8.48 3.48 -12.53
N CYS A 194 -7.57 2.76 -11.87
CA CYS A 194 -7.59 1.31 -11.85
C CYS A 194 -8.59 0.77 -10.80
N PHE A 195 -9.10 -0.43 -11.08
CA PHE A 195 -9.99 -1.17 -10.19
C PHE A 195 -9.84 -2.67 -10.44
N VAL A 196 -10.15 -3.49 -9.47
CA VAL A 196 -10.18 -4.96 -9.61
C VAL A 196 -11.53 -5.38 -10.17
N SER A 197 -11.50 -6.10 -11.28
CA SER A 197 -12.70 -6.65 -11.91
C SER A 197 -13.27 -7.82 -11.09
N GLY A 198 -14.58 -7.86 -10.93
CA GLY A 198 -15.27 -9.02 -10.37
C GLY A 198 -15.40 -10.19 -11.37
N ASN A 199 -15.37 -9.88 -12.68
CA ASN A 199 -15.41 -10.87 -13.76
C ASN A 199 -14.70 -10.34 -15.01
N VAL A 200 -13.40 -10.62 -15.11
CA VAL A 200 -12.52 -10.13 -16.18
C VAL A 200 -13.02 -10.47 -17.58
N ARG A 201 -13.56 -11.68 -17.77
CA ARG A 201 -14.07 -12.09 -19.10
C ARG A 201 -15.27 -11.25 -19.53
N ALA A 202 -16.17 -10.93 -18.60
CA ALA A 202 -17.32 -10.07 -18.89
C ALA A 202 -16.85 -8.63 -19.16
N ASP A 203 -15.94 -8.11 -18.35
CA ASP A 203 -15.41 -6.75 -18.50
C ASP A 203 -14.59 -6.58 -19.80
N LEU A 204 -13.85 -7.61 -20.22
CA LEU A 204 -13.17 -7.59 -21.52
C LEU A 204 -14.16 -7.53 -22.70
N LYS A 205 -15.28 -8.24 -22.62
CA LYS A 205 -16.35 -8.14 -23.64
C LYS A 205 -16.97 -6.75 -23.68
N LEU A 206 -17.15 -6.12 -22.53
CA LEU A 206 -17.64 -4.74 -22.46
C LEU A 206 -16.58 -3.75 -22.97
N ALA A 207 -15.31 -3.95 -22.63
CA ALA A 207 -14.21 -3.11 -23.05
C ALA A 207 -13.94 -3.21 -24.59
N SER A 208 -14.31 -4.31 -25.24
CA SER A 208 -14.16 -4.48 -26.70
C SER A 208 -15.13 -3.64 -27.51
N GLN A 209 -16.14 -3.03 -26.89
CA GLN A 209 -17.06 -2.16 -27.60
C GLN A 209 -16.34 -0.90 -28.10
N PRO A 210 -16.59 -0.48 -29.36
CA PRO A 210 -15.82 0.59 -29.99
C PRO A 210 -16.14 1.97 -29.38
N GLY A 211 -15.09 2.77 -29.23
CA GLY A 211 -15.17 4.19 -28.86
C GLY A 211 -15.78 4.43 -27.49
N LEU A 212 -16.73 5.35 -27.41
CA LEU A 212 -17.39 5.76 -26.16
C LEU A 212 -18.45 4.77 -25.65
N ARG A 213 -18.72 3.69 -26.38
CA ARG A 213 -19.66 2.64 -25.96
C ARG A 213 -19.10 1.76 -24.84
N SER A 214 -17.77 1.68 -24.71
CA SER A 214 -17.18 0.94 -23.59
C SER A 214 -17.44 1.65 -22.26
N PRO A 215 -18.12 0.98 -21.30
CA PRO A 215 -18.37 1.58 -19.98
C PRO A 215 -17.09 1.76 -19.15
N HIS A 216 -16.02 1.05 -19.53
CA HIS A 216 -14.73 1.11 -18.84
C HIS A 216 -13.82 2.24 -19.34
N ARG A 217 -14.12 2.81 -20.51
CA ARG A 217 -13.30 3.90 -21.05
C ARG A 217 -13.38 5.13 -20.15
N ARG A 218 -12.22 5.64 -19.77
CA ARG A 218 -12.05 6.90 -19.02
C ARG A 218 -10.91 7.67 -19.64
N GLU A 219 -10.97 8.99 -19.52
CA GLU A 219 -9.98 9.91 -20.03
C GLU A 219 -9.32 10.67 -18.88
N PHE A 220 -8.01 10.58 -18.81
CA PHE A 220 -7.20 11.33 -17.86
C PHE A 220 -6.58 12.53 -18.61
N VAL A 221 -6.86 13.73 -18.12
CA VAL A 221 -6.36 14.96 -18.76
C VAL A 221 -5.06 15.37 -18.10
N LEU A 222 -4.00 15.41 -18.92
CA LEU A 222 -2.69 15.90 -18.51
C LEU A 222 -2.66 17.42 -18.76
N LYS A 223 -2.59 18.21 -17.70
CA LYS A 223 -2.28 19.63 -17.83
C LYS A 223 -0.79 19.85 -17.66
N TYR A 224 -0.21 20.61 -18.55
CA TYR A 224 1.19 21.02 -18.44
C TYR A 224 1.42 21.79 -17.14
N GLY A 225 2.25 21.24 -16.25
CA GLY A 225 2.58 21.85 -14.95
C GLY A 225 1.60 21.62 -13.80
N GLU A 226 0.38 21.13 -14.06
CA GLU A 226 -0.58 20.78 -13.02
C GLU A 226 -1.17 19.40 -13.30
N TYR A 227 -0.95 18.44 -12.41
CA TYR A 227 -1.59 17.11 -12.48
C TYR A 227 -3.04 17.22 -11.96
N LYS A 228 -3.92 17.85 -12.71
CA LYS A 228 -5.35 17.85 -12.41
C LYS A 228 -6.02 16.74 -13.20
N SER A 229 -6.39 15.67 -12.50
CA SER A 229 -7.24 14.63 -13.08
C SER A 229 -8.67 15.15 -13.17
N TYR A 230 -9.19 15.28 -14.36
CA TYR A 230 -10.62 15.39 -14.61
C TYR A 230 -11.07 14.06 -15.20
N TYR A 231 -11.75 13.25 -14.43
CA TYR A 231 -12.51 12.16 -14.99
C TYR A 231 -14.00 12.44 -14.78
N LYS A 232 -14.79 12.15 -15.79
CA LYS A 232 -16.22 12.22 -15.68
C LYS A 232 -16.69 10.91 -15.07
N GLU A 233 -16.97 10.91 -13.79
CA GLU A 233 -17.63 9.79 -13.14
C GLU A 233 -19.01 9.60 -13.75
N LEU A 234 -19.28 8.42 -14.29
CA LEU A 234 -20.63 7.91 -14.26
C LEU A 234 -20.94 7.63 -12.80
N SER A 235 -21.94 8.32 -12.24
CA SER A 235 -22.36 8.06 -10.88
C SER A 235 -22.61 6.55 -10.70
N PRO A 236 -22.38 5.98 -9.50
CA PRO A 236 -22.70 4.57 -9.23
C PRO A 236 -24.13 4.18 -9.63
N ALA A 237 -25.08 5.12 -9.54
CA ALA A 237 -26.45 4.95 -10.00
C ALA A 237 -26.56 4.85 -11.53
N ALA A 238 -25.76 5.60 -12.29
CA ALA A 238 -25.72 5.50 -13.76
C ALA A 238 -25.03 4.22 -14.21
N ALA A 239 -24.00 3.76 -13.51
CA ALA A 239 -23.38 2.46 -13.76
C ALA A 239 -24.36 1.30 -13.45
N ALA A 240 -25.06 1.35 -12.32
CA ALA A 240 -26.08 0.37 -11.95
C ALA A 240 -27.26 0.36 -12.94
N ALA A 241 -27.69 1.50 -13.45
CA ALA A 241 -28.74 1.60 -14.47
C ALA A 241 -28.31 1.00 -15.82
N VAL A 242 -27.06 1.13 -16.21
CA VAL A 242 -26.51 0.47 -17.41
C VAL A 242 -26.47 -1.06 -17.23
N PHE A 243 -26.19 -1.56 -16.02
CA PHE A 243 -26.21 -2.99 -15.71
C PHE A 243 -27.66 -3.55 -15.61
N ALA A 244 -28.60 -2.78 -15.06
CA ALA A 244 -30.00 -3.22 -14.87
C ALA A 244 -30.84 -3.18 -16.17
N ALA A 245 -30.48 -2.35 -17.14
CA ALA A 245 -31.28 -2.12 -18.33
C ALA A 245 -31.02 -3.09 -19.49
N GLY A 246 -30.08 -4.06 -19.36
CA GLY A 246 -29.90 -5.17 -20.34
C GLY A 246 -29.74 -4.79 -21.81
N GLY A 247 -29.47 -3.53 -22.13
CA GLY A 247 -29.46 -3.07 -23.52
C GLY A 247 -28.94 -1.64 -23.73
N PRO A 248 -28.49 -1.33 -24.92
CA PRO A 248 -27.76 -0.11 -25.27
C PRO A 248 -28.68 1.03 -25.66
N SER A 249 -29.39 1.63 -24.72
CA SER A 249 -30.14 2.86 -24.99
C SER A 249 -30.11 3.84 -23.84
N VAL A 250 -28.91 4.12 -23.33
CA VAL A 250 -28.71 5.35 -22.56
C VAL A 250 -28.13 6.39 -23.52
N SER A 251 -28.96 7.33 -23.94
CA SER A 251 -28.51 8.56 -24.55
C SER A 251 -27.48 9.18 -23.60
N VAL A 252 -26.22 9.07 -23.93
CA VAL A 252 -25.15 9.80 -23.27
C VAL A 252 -25.51 11.27 -23.45
N SER A 253 -25.98 11.90 -22.36
CA SER A 253 -26.08 13.36 -22.35
C SER A 253 -24.70 13.90 -22.66
N THR A 254 -24.51 14.29 -23.89
CA THR A 254 -23.38 15.07 -24.37
C THR A 254 -23.56 16.50 -23.85
N THR A 255 -23.56 16.68 -22.52
CA THR A 255 -23.20 18.01 -22.02
C THR A 255 -21.73 18.19 -22.33
N PRO A 256 -21.38 19.14 -23.20
CA PRO A 256 -19.98 19.46 -23.42
C PRO A 256 -19.34 19.79 -22.08
N PRO A 257 -18.04 19.52 -21.87
CA PRO A 257 -17.33 19.97 -20.68
C PRO A 257 -17.61 21.47 -20.51
N PRO A 258 -17.74 21.96 -19.26
CA PRO A 258 -18.11 23.35 -18.99
C PRO A 258 -17.28 24.24 -19.89
N GLU A 259 -17.98 25.13 -20.60
CA GLU A 259 -17.50 25.92 -21.72
C GLU A 259 -16.03 26.31 -21.57
N ARG A 260 -15.26 25.95 -22.58
CA ARG A 260 -13.88 26.43 -22.76
C ARG A 260 -13.91 27.94 -22.56
N ARG A 261 -13.39 28.43 -21.45
CA ARG A 261 -13.09 29.85 -21.34
C ARG A 261 -12.19 30.18 -22.52
N SER A 262 -12.73 30.90 -23.46
CA SER A 262 -12.10 31.41 -24.66
C SER A 262 -10.79 32.09 -24.26
N GLY A 263 -9.64 31.50 -24.59
CA GLY A 263 -8.35 32.13 -24.31
C GLY A 263 -7.16 31.18 -24.13
N TRP A 264 -7.40 29.87 -23.96
CA TRP A 264 -6.29 28.93 -23.83
C TRP A 264 -6.05 28.18 -25.14
N PRO A 265 -4.80 28.12 -25.62
CA PRO A 265 -4.47 27.39 -26.85
C PRO A 265 -4.80 25.91 -26.68
N THR A 266 -5.58 25.35 -27.58
CA THR A 266 -6.01 23.94 -27.62
C THR A 266 -4.86 22.93 -27.73
N LYS A 267 -3.61 23.39 -27.84
CA LYS A 267 -2.38 22.58 -27.98
C LYS A 267 -1.85 21.95 -26.69
N TRP A 268 -2.39 22.27 -25.51
CA TRP A 268 -1.75 21.97 -24.22
C TRP A 268 -2.45 20.93 -23.36
N ASN A 269 -3.59 20.42 -23.79
CA ASN A 269 -4.28 19.35 -23.06
C ASN A 269 -4.02 18.01 -23.75
N GLN A 270 -3.03 17.26 -23.27
CA GLN A 270 -2.89 15.86 -23.64
C GLN A 270 -3.92 15.05 -22.86
N VAL A 271 -4.62 14.16 -23.53
CA VAL A 271 -5.62 13.28 -22.95
C VAL A 271 -5.11 11.86 -23.08
N LEU A 272 -5.06 11.16 -21.96
CA LEU A 272 -4.75 9.75 -21.90
C LEU A 272 -6.05 8.94 -21.75
N PRO A 273 -6.54 8.28 -22.80
CA PRO A 273 -7.68 7.38 -22.70
C PRO A 273 -7.21 6.02 -22.17
N LEU A 274 -7.83 5.53 -21.12
CA LEU A 274 -7.66 4.17 -20.60
C LEU A 274 -8.97 3.41 -20.71
N ASN A 275 -8.89 2.12 -20.97
CA ASN A 275 -10.04 1.22 -21.13
C ASN A 275 -9.81 -0.07 -20.32
N ASN A 276 -9.39 -1.15 -20.98
CA ASN A 276 -9.12 -2.42 -20.33
C ASN A 276 -7.86 -2.39 -19.44
N GLU A 277 -6.92 -1.49 -19.66
CA GLU A 277 -5.75 -1.28 -18.81
C GLU A 277 -6.17 -1.05 -17.35
N ARG A 278 -7.30 -0.40 -17.12
CA ARG A 278 -7.81 -0.05 -15.80
C ARG A 278 -8.05 -1.24 -14.88
N PHE A 279 -8.43 -2.40 -15.43
CA PHE A 279 -8.66 -3.62 -14.66
C PHE A 279 -7.67 -4.74 -14.98
N MET A 280 -7.04 -4.75 -16.16
CA MET A 280 -6.00 -5.73 -16.48
C MET A 280 -4.72 -5.53 -15.68
N VAL A 281 -4.40 -4.29 -15.32
CA VAL A 281 -3.22 -4.00 -14.49
C VAL A 281 -3.39 -4.57 -13.09
N PRO A 282 -4.46 -4.29 -12.33
CA PRO A 282 -4.68 -4.92 -11.02
C PRO A 282 -4.92 -6.43 -11.08
N GLU A 283 -5.38 -6.98 -12.21
CA GLU A 283 -5.59 -8.42 -12.40
C GLU A 283 -4.31 -9.22 -12.18
N VAL A 284 -3.16 -8.65 -12.47
CA VAL A 284 -1.84 -9.26 -12.20
C VAL A 284 -1.66 -9.70 -10.75
N LEU A 285 -2.34 -9.06 -9.79
CA LEU A 285 -2.29 -9.47 -8.40
C LEU A 285 -2.97 -10.85 -8.17
N PHE A 286 -3.97 -11.18 -8.98
CA PHE A 286 -4.69 -12.46 -8.93
C PHE A 286 -4.10 -13.48 -9.89
N ASN A 287 -3.65 -13.03 -11.06
CA ASN A 287 -3.08 -13.85 -12.12
C ASN A 287 -1.70 -13.33 -12.58
N PRO A 288 -0.64 -13.51 -11.75
CA PRO A 288 0.71 -13.03 -12.10
C PRO A 288 1.27 -13.66 -13.40
N SER A 289 0.77 -14.83 -13.78
CA SER A 289 1.15 -15.51 -15.02
C SER A 289 0.81 -14.73 -16.28
N ASP A 290 -0.16 -13.80 -16.24
CA ASP A 290 -0.53 -12.96 -17.37
C ASP A 290 0.63 -12.07 -17.86
N ILE A 291 1.61 -11.80 -16.99
CA ILE A 291 2.83 -11.07 -17.30
C ILE A 291 4.10 -11.94 -17.21
N GLY A 292 3.95 -13.25 -17.24
CA GLY A 292 5.06 -14.21 -17.23
C GLY A 292 5.66 -14.48 -15.84
N LEU A 293 4.98 -14.09 -14.75
CA LEU A 293 5.41 -14.42 -13.39
C LEU A 293 4.74 -15.72 -12.95
N TYR A 294 5.49 -16.83 -12.98
CA TYR A 294 5.01 -18.17 -12.58
C TYR A 294 4.98 -18.31 -11.05
N GLN A 295 4.00 -17.71 -10.43
CA GLN A 295 3.76 -17.76 -8.99
C GLN A 295 2.26 -17.70 -8.70
N ALA A 296 1.88 -18.09 -7.46
CA ALA A 296 0.51 -18.01 -7.00
C ALA A 296 -0.02 -16.57 -7.00
N GLY A 297 -1.28 -16.38 -7.36
CA GLY A 297 -2.01 -15.13 -7.15
C GLY A 297 -2.40 -14.92 -5.69
N LEU A 298 -3.02 -13.79 -5.40
CA LEU A 298 -3.32 -13.37 -4.02
C LEU A 298 -4.15 -14.39 -3.24
N ALA A 299 -5.27 -14.84 -3.80
CA ALA A 299 -6.15 -15.80 -3.13
C ALA A 299 -5.49 -17.16 -2.95
N GLU A 300 -4.79 -17.65 -3.99
CA GLU A 300 -4.05 -18.91 -3.94
C GLU A 300 -2.92 -18.86 -2.90
N ALA A 301 -2.17 -17.77 -2.84
CA ALA A 301 -1.08 -17.63 -1.88
C ALA A 301 -1.57 -17.62 -0.43
N VAL A 302 -2.75 -17.02 -0.16
CA VAL A 302 -3.38 -17.11 1.17
C VAL A 302 -3.83 -18.53 1.47
N ALA A 303 -4.44 -19.25 0.52
CA ALA A 303 -4.80 -20.64 0.70
C ALA A 303 -3.57 -21.53 0.96
N LEU A 304 -2.45 -21.29 0.27
CA LEU A 304 -1.17 -21.96 0.53
C LEU A 304 -0.61 -21.63 1.92
N ALA A 305 -0.76 -20.39 2.38
CA ALA A 305 -0.37 -19.99 3.73
C ALA A 305 -1.20 -20.73 4.80
N VAL A 306 -2.51 -20.82 4.60
CA VAL A 306 -3.42 -21.57 5.48
C VAL A 306 -3.05 -23.04 5.53
N ARG A 307 -2.78 -23.68 4.39
CA ARG A 307 -2.36 -25.10 4.34
C ARG A 307 -1.02 -25.36 5.00
N ALA A 308 -0.15 -24.36 5.06
CA ALA A 308 1.19 -24.49 5.65
C ALA A 308 1.20 -24.36 7.19
N VAL A 309 0.10 -23.89 7.81
CA VAL A 309 -0.04 -23.90 9.26
C VAL A 309 -0.67 -25.21 9.73
N HIS A 310 -0.48 -25.51 11.02
CA HIS A 310 -1.02 -26.73 11.61
C HIS A 310 -2.55 -26.79 11.45
N PRO A 311 -3.17 -27.95 11.08
CA PRO A 311 -4.60 -28.06 10.82
C PRO A 311 -5.51 -27.45 11.92
N ALA A 312 -5.18 -27.66 13.19
CA ALA A 312 -5.94 -27.07 14.30
C ALA A 312 -5.91 -25.53 14.36
N MET A 313 -4.95 -24.88 13.69
CA MET A 313 -4.85 -23.42 13.61
C MET A 313 -5.61 -22.85 12.41
N GLN A 314 -5.87 -23.64 11.37
CA GLN A 314 -6.46 -23.17 10.12
C GLN A 314 -7.79 -22.42 10.32
N PRO A 315 -8.77 -22.96 11.08
CA PRO A 315 -10.00 -22.24 11.34
C PRO A 315 -9.77 -20.92 12.11
N LEU A 316 -8.82 -20.90 13.04
CA LEU A 316 -8.54 -19.71 13.86
C LEU A 316 -7.95 -18.57 13.03
N VAL A 317 -7.04 -18.89 12.09
CA VAL A 317 -6.39 -17.85 11.28
C VAL A 317 -7.27 -17.36 10.15
N THR A 318 -8.19 -18.18 9.63
CA THR A 318 -9.10 -17.78 8.55
C THR A 318 -10.30 -16.96 9.04
N GLU A 319 -10.66 -17.06 10.31
CA GLU A 319 -11.69 -16.22 10.92
C GLU A 319 -11.24 -14.75 11.11
N ASN A 320 -9.96 -14.44 10.92
CA ASN A 320 -9.44 -13.08 11.05
C ASN A 320 -8.38 -12.83 9.95
N VAL A 321 -8.83 -12.56 8.76
CA VAL A 321 -7.96 -12.18 7.63
C VAL A 321 -7.99 -10.67 7.48
N LEU A 322 -6.89 -10.01 7.81
CA LEU A 322 -6.72 -8.57 7.71
C LEU A 322 -6.04 -8.21 6.39
N LEU A 323 -6.75 -7.46 5.54
CA LEU A 323 -6.22 -6.94 4.28
C LEU A 323 -5.72 -5.51 4.48
N THR A 324 -4.45 -5.25 4.22
CA THR A 324 -3.78 -3.97 4.49
C THR A 324 -2.77 -3.63 3.39
N GLY A 325 -2.17 -2.42 3.47
CA GLY A 325 -1.24 -1.91 2.47
C GLY A 325 -1.90 -1.04 1.40
N GLY A 326 -1.10 -0.32 0.62
CA GLY A 326 -1.59 0.64 -0.36
C GLY A 326 -2.43 0.03 -1.50
N LEU A 327 -2.12 -1.20 -1.92
CA LEU A 327 -2.93 -1.89 -2.94
C LEU A 327 -4.30 -2.32 -2.42
N ALA A 328 -4.47 -2.47 -1.10
CA ALA A 328 -5.76 -2.78 -0.51
C ALA A 328 -6.80 -1.66 -0.69
N CYS A 329 -6.35 -0.44 -1.02
CA CYS A 329 -7.21 0.68 -1.39
C CYS A 329 -7.84 0.53 -2.78
N CYS A 330 -7.38 -0.44 -3.61
CA CYS A 330 -7.89 -0.61 -4.96
C CYS A 330 -9.37 -1.04 -4.96
N PRO A 331 -10.26 -0.29 -5.62
CA PRO A 331 -11.68 -0.62 -5.64
C PRO A 331 -11.93 -2.03 -6.18
N GLY A 332 -12.84 -2.78 -5.57
CA GLY A 332 -13.21 -4.15 -5.97
C GLY A 332 -12.28 -5.25 -5.44
N LEU A 333 -11.13 -4.92 -4.87
CA LEU A 333 -10.15 -5.91 -4.41
C LEU A 333 -10.72 -6.81 -3.31
N LEU A 334 -11.38 -6.25 -2.31
CA LEU A 334 -11.95 -7.00 -1.19
C LEU A 334 -12.96 -8.06 -1.66
N GLU A 335 -13.89 -7.67 -2.52
CA GLU A 335 -14.96 -8.55 -2.99
C GLU A 335 -14.41 -9.67 -3.88
N ARG A 336 -13.50 -9.34 -4.79
CA ARG A 336 -12.83 -10.33 -5.63
C ARG A 336 -12.01 -11.30 -4.78
N PHE A 337 -11.25 -10.80 -3.82
CA PHE A 337 -10.45 -11.61 -2.91
C PHE A 337 -11.30 -12.61 -2.11
N LYS A 338 -12.41 -12.17 -1.52
CA LYS A 338 -13.33 -13.05 -0.80
C LYS A 338 -13.91 -14.15 -1.71
N THR A 339 -14.34 -13.75 -2.91
CA THR A 339 -14.96 -14.66 -3.88
C THR A 339 -14.00 -15.75 -4.34
N GLU A 340 -12.73 -15.40 -4.57
CA GLU A 340 -11.73 -16.38 -5.02
C GLU A 340 -11.11 -17.20 -3.88
N LEU A 341 -11.02 -16.64 -2.68
CA LEU A 341 -10.41 -17.34 -1.56
C LEU A 341 -11.35 -18.40 -0.98
N ARG A 342 -12.65 -18.10 -0.83
CA ARG A 342 -13.60 -19.01 -0.17
C ARG A 342 -13.58 -20.44 -0.73
N PRO A 343 -13.66 -20.68 -2.07
CA PRO A 343 -13.65 -22.04 -2.62
C PRO A 343 -12.31 -22.77 -2.47
N GLN A 344 -11.22 -22.09 -2.12
CA GLN A 344 -9.90 -22.69 -1.93
C GLN A 344 -9.62 -23.12 -0.49
N LEU A 345 -10.51 -22.76 0.44
CA LEU A 345 -10.41 -23.10 1.86
C LEU A 345 -11.30 -24.33 2.18
N PRO A 346 -10.90 -25.15 3.17
CA PRO A 346 -11.74 -26.22 3.70
C PRO A 346 -13.12 -25.71 4.17
N GLU A 347 -14.13 -26.57 4.14
CA GLU A 347 -15.49 -26.19 4.54
C GLU A 347 -15.57 -25.81 6.03
N GLU A 348 -14.81 -26.48 6.88
CA GLU A 348 -14.72 -26.25 8.31
C GLU A 348 -14.05 -24.93 8.67
N CYS A 349 -13.33 -24.28 7.74
CA CYS A 349 -12.72 -22.99 7.93
C CYS A 349 -13.70 -21.86 7.63
N GLY A 350 -14.14 -21.13 8.63
CA GLY A 350 -14.82 -19.85 8.44
C GLY A 350 -13.91 -18.88 7.69
N LEU A 351 -14.48 -17.92 6.96
CA LEU A 351 -13.72 -16.84 6.32
C LEU A 351 -14.31 -15.50 6.70
N HIS A 352 -13.54 -14.74 7.49
CA HIS A 352 -13.86 -13.36 7.74
C HIS A 352 -12.70 -12.47 7.28
N VAL A 353 -12.94 -11.64 6.27
CA VAL A 353 -11.95 -10.69 5.73
C VAL A 353 -12.31 -9.29 6.17
N PHE A 354 -11.40 -8.67 6.86
CA PHE A 354 -11.52 -7.29 7.34
C PHE A 354 -10.62 -6.36 6.53
N LEU A 355 -11.17 -5.24 6.09
CA LEU A 355 -10.47 -4.15 5.43
C LEU A 355 -10.63 -2.89 6.28
N PRO A 356 -9.57 -2.35 6.87
CA PRO A 356 -9.61 -1.08 7.60
C PRO A 356 -10.04 0.07 6.69
N GLN A 357 -10.53 1.16 7.28
CA GLN A 357 -10.93 2.36 6.54
C GLN A 357 -9.74 2.98 5.79
N ASN A 358 -8.55 2.97 6.41
CA ASN A 358 -7.29 3.45 5.82
C ASN A 358 -6.26 2.32 5.83
N PRO A 359 -6.34 1.35 4.90
CA PRO A 359 -5.50 0.16 4.95
C PRO A 359 -4.00 0.47 4.79
N GLU A 360 -3.65 1.56 4.10
CA GLU A 360 -2.27 2.01 3.96
C GLU A 360 -1.66 2.59 5.26
N LEU A 361 -2.51 3.03 6.20
CA LEU A 361 -2.06 3.58 7.49
C LEU A 361 -2.11 2.56 8.63
N CYS A 362 -2.71 1.39 8.40
CA CYS A 362 -2.99 0.39 9.44
C CYS A 362 -1.75 0.00 10.26
N ALA A 363 -0.61 -0.21 9.61
CA ALA A 363 0.65 -0.52 10.30
C ALA A 363 1.10 0.65 11.17
N TRP A 364 1.11 1.87 10.63
CA TRP A 364 1.52 3.07 11.38
C TRP A 364 0.60 3.33 12.58
N GLU A 365 -0.71 3.18 12.42
CA GLU A 365 -1.68 3.32 13.50
C GLU A 365 -1.41 2.32 14.62
N GLY A 366 -1.13 1.05 14.27
CA GLY A 366 -0.74 0.03 15.23
C GLY A 366 0.58 0.34 15.94
N MET A 367 1.57 0.86 15.22
CA MET A 367 2.83 1.35 15.79
C MET A 367 2.62 2.51 16.76
N SER A 368 1.74 3.45 16.41
CA SER A 368 1.38 4.59 17.25
C SER A 368 0.75 4.16 18.56
N GLN A 369 -0.19 3.21 18.51
CA GLN A 369 -0.82 2.64 19.71
C GLN A 369 0.16 1.85 20.56
N PHE A 370 0.99 1.00 19.92
CA PHE A 370 2.03 0.24 20.61
C PHE A 370 3.00 1.17 21.36
N GLY A 371 3.51 2.21 20.68
CA GLY A 371 4.40 3.19 21.26
C GLY A 371 3.82 3.91 22.47
N ALA A 372 2.51 4.17 22.47
CA ALA A 372 1.82 4.79 23.60
C ALA A 372 1.52 3.81 24.75
N SER A 373 1.68 2.50 24.53
CA SER A 373 1.33 1.45 25.49
C SER A 373 2.44 1.18 26.51
N ARG A 374 2.09 0.47 27.58
CA ARG A 374 3.08 -0.06 28.56
C ARG A 374 3.99 -1.12 27.94
N SER A 375 3.52 -1.80 26.89
CA SER A 375 4.28 -2.85 26.20
C SER A 375 5.54 -2.31 25.53
N TYR A 376 5.51 -1.08 25.00
CA TYR A 376 6.70 -0.45 24.45
C TYR A 376 7.85 -0.41 25.48
N ARG A 377 7.58 0.09 26.68
CA ARG A 377 8.60 0.20 27.75
C ARG A 377 9.17 -1.14 28.20
N ALA A 378 8.37 -2.20 28.10
CA ALA A 378 8.80 -3.55 28.44
C ALA A 378 9.63 -4.22 27.35
N MET A 379 9.38 -3.86 26.08
CA MET A 379 9.94 -4.57 24.93
C MET A 379 11.03 -3.78 24.18
N ALA A 380 11.07 -2.45 24.33
CA ALA A 380 12.04 -1.61 23.66
C ALA A 380 13.46 -1.85 24.20
N THR A 381 14.42 -1.94 23.30
CA THR A 381 15.84 -1.94 23.65
C THR A 381 16.25 -0.52 24.06
N THR A 382 16.80 -0.36 25.24
CA THR A 382 17.33 0.93 25.69
C THR A 382 18.75 1.13 25.19
N ARG A 383 19.18 2.39 25.12
CA ARG A 383 20.57 2.73 24.74
C ARG A 383 21.60 2.02 25.62
N ALA A 384 21.39 1.95 26.91
CA ALA A 384 22.28 1.25 27.84
C ALA A 384 22.40 -0.26 27.50
N GLN A 385 21.28 -0.92 27.18
CA GLN A 385 21.30 -2.33 26.75
C GLN A 385 22.03 -2.51 25.41
N TYR A 386 21.85 -1.58 24.46
CA TYR A 386 22.59 -1.59 23.21
C TYR A 386 24.11 -1.44 23.42
N GLU A 387 24.53 -0.49 24.23
CA GLU A 387 25.95 -0.27 24.56
C GLU A 387 26.57 -1.50 25.26
N GLU A 388 25.84 -2.13 26.18
CA GLU A 388 26.26 -3.38 26.82
C GLU A 388 26.42 -4.54 25.82
N LYS A 389 25.43 -4.71 24.90
CA LYS A 389 25.48 -5.71 23.81
C LYS A 389 26.70 -5.50 22.92
N LYS A 390 26.98 -4.23 22.57
CA LYS A 390 28.13 -3.84 21.76
C LYS A 390 29.47 -4.12 22.46
N ALA A 391 29.59 -3.75 23.72
CA ALA A 391 30.80 -4.02 24.52
C ALA A 391 31.09 -5.51 24.63
N ARG A 392 30.06 -6.34 24.85
CA ARG A 392 30.22 -7.82 24.88
C ARG A 392 30.67 -8.38 23.53
N ALA A 393 30.18 -7.83 22.42
CA ALA A 393 30.57 -8.27 21.07
C ALA A 393 32.01 -7.89 20.71
N GLN A 394 32.51 -6.77 21.22
CA GLN A 394 33.88 -6.29 21.01
C GLN A 394 34.91 -6.93 21.95
N GLY A 395 34.47 -7.45 23.09
CA GLY A 395 35.34 -8.13 24.08
C GLY A 395 35.57 -9.62 23.81
N ARG A 396 35.11 -10.10 22.63
CA ARG A 396 35.37 -11.42 22.11
C ARG A 396 36.36 -11.35 20.95
#